data_b0c7d6b7352a5c60c31c8b082d0d0125
#
_entry.id   b0c7d6b7352a5c60c31c8b082d0d0125
#
_cell.length_a   1.000
_cell.length_b   1.000
_cell.length_c   1.000
_cell.angle_alpha   90.00
_cell.angle_beta   90.00
_cell.angle_gamma   90.00
#
_symmetry.space_group_name_H-M   'P 1'
#
loop_
_entity.id
_entity.type
_entity.pdbx_description
1 polymer ?
#
loop_
_entity_poly.entity_id
_entity_poly.type
_entity_poly.pdbx_seq_one_letter_code
_entity_poly.pdbx_strand_id
1 'polypeptide(L)'
;MKLALLSDIHSNLEALDAVLEALPEVDRILVLGDIVGYGPDPLGVIDRLQSVKARAVRGNHDQAMLDPGMLELFNPQAAAAARWTLDVMTPQSLRYLNSLPFYGRIGRHRLVHGSPRKPYIWEYILDELQALEILVRLGARYCFFGHTHLPRIFTESGEQIPEGTDWIEVPSSALVNPGSVGQPRDGNPDAAFAVVDLGRPAVRFERVPYDIATTQAKIRAVGLPEVEAARLALGR
;
A
#
# COMPACT_ATOMS: atom_id res chain seq x y z
N MET A 1 -11.26 11.18 -14.97
CA MET A 1 -9.88 10.99 -14.53
C MET A 1 -9.79 9.64 -13.85
N LYS A 2 -8.92 8.78 -14.38
CA LYS A 2 -8.67 7.44 -13.83
C LYS A 2 -7.40 7.43 -12.99
N LEU A 3 -7.45 6.80 -11.84
CA LEU A 3 -6.33 6.68 -10.91
C LEU A 3 -6.02 5.21 -10.65
N ALA A 4 -4.75 4.81 -10.69
CA ALA A 4 -4.32 3.55 -10.09
C ALA A 4 -3.95 3.80 -8.62
N LEU A 5 -4.47 2.98 -7.72
CA LEU A 5 -4.15 2.98 -6.30
C LEU A 5 -3.31 1.75 -5.97
N LEU A 6 -2.10 1.95 -5.53
CA LEU A 6 -1.17 0.94 -5.04
C LEU A 6 -0.91 1.21 -3.55
N SER A 7 -0.66 0.18 -2.77
CA SER A 7 -0.29 0.30 -1.36
C SER A 7 0.57 -0.86 -0.91
N ASP A 8 1.31 -0.67 0.17
CA ASP A 8 1.98 -1.76 0.87
C ASP A 8 2.83 -2.62 -0.08
N ILE A 9 3.74 -1.95 -0.81
CA ILE A 9 4.60 -2.58 -1.83
C ILE A 9 5.71 -3.40 -1.18
N HIS A 10 6.19 -2.92 -0.02
CA HIS A 10 7.11 -3.64 0.84
C HIS A 10 8.31 -4.24 0.12
N SER A 11 9.02 -3.42 -0.65
CA SER A 11 10.26 -3.84 -1.32
C SER A 11 10.12 -5.10 -2.21
N ASN A 12 8.91 -5.40 -2.70
CA ASN A 12 8.63 -6.53 -3.59
C ASN A 12 8.61 -6.03 -5.04
N LEU A 13 9.78 -6.08 -5.69
CA LEU A 13 9.95 -5.54 -7.05
C LEU A 13 9.21 -6.37 -8.09
N GLU A 14 9.20 -7.70 -7.95
CA GLU A 14 8.50 -8.61 -8.85
C GLU A 14 6.99 -8.32 -8.87
N ALA A 15 6.40 -8.11 -7.68
CA ALA A 15 4.99 -7.77 -7.57
C ALA A 15 4.69 -6.37 -8.13
N LEU A 16 5.56 -5.39 -7.87
CA LEU A 16 5.41 -4.04 -8.41
C LEU A 16 5.48 -4.03 -9.93
N ASP A 17 6.46 -4.71 -10.52
CA ASP A 17 6.61 -4.76 -11.97
C ASP A 17 5.43 -5.46 -12.63
N ALA A 18 4.96 -6.58 -12.09
CA ALA A 18 3.76 -7.26 -12.58
C ALA A 18 2.54 -6.35 -12.55
N VAL A 19 2.33 -5.60 -11.46
CA VAL A 19 1.23 -4.63 -11.37
C VAL A 19 1.39 -3.51 -12.40
N LEU A 20 2.58 -2.93 -12.54
CA LEU A 20 2.81 -1.84 -13.50
C LEU A 20 2.61 -2.28 -14.96
N GLU A 21 2.94 -3.53 -15.30
CA GLU A 21 2.69 -4.12 -16.62
C GLU A 21 1.19 -4.38 -16.87
N ALA A 22 0.44 -4.73 -15.84
CA ALA A 22 -1.00 -5.00 -15.92
C ALA A 22 -1.87 -3.74 -15.82
N LEU A 23 -1.30 -2.57 -15.50
CA LEU A 23 -2.08 -1.35 -15.37
C LEU A 23 -2.80 -0.98 -16.68
N PRO A 24 -4.11 -0.72 -16.63
CA PRO A 24 -4.79 -0.09 -17.77
C PRO A 24 -4.28 1.36 -17.93
N GLU A 25 -4.71 2.00 -19.02
CA GLU A 25 -4.44 3.43 -19.18
C GLU A 25 -5.07 4.24 -18.04
N VAL A 26 -4.21 4.94 -17.27
CA VAL A 26 -4.58 5.78 -16.14
C VAL A 26 -3.90 7.14 -16.19
N ASP A 27 -4.56 8.15 -15.65
CA ASP A 27 -4.00 9.51 -15.60
C ASP A 27 -2.89 9.67 -14.55
N ARG A 28 -2.95 8.88 -13.46
CA ARG A 28 -1.99 8.94 -12.35
C ARG A 28 -1.88 7.62 -11.61
N ILE A 29 -0.67 7.34 -11.11
CA ILE A 29 -0.39 6.27 -10.16
C ILE A 29 -0.20 6.90 -8.78
N LEU A 30 -0.96 6.41 -7.80
CA LEU A 30 -0.94 6.85 -6.40
C LEU A 30 -0.51 5.69 -5.52
N VAL A 31 0.49 5.92 -4.65
CA VAL A 31 0.99 4.93 -3.69
C VAL A 31 0.63 5.38 -2.28
N LEU A 32 -0.07 4.54 -1.55
CA LEU A 32 -0.63 4.86 -0.25
C LEU A 32 0.32 4.51 0.92
N GLY A 33 1.63 4.48 0.65
CA GLY A 33 2.66 4.26 1.66
C GLY A 33 3.14 2.80 1.74
N ASP A 34 4.07 2.58 2.67
CA ASP A 34 4.79 1.33 2.87
C ASP A 34 5.43 0.82 1.58
N ILE A 35 6.26 1.70 1.01
CA ILE A 35 7.05 1.42 -0.18
C ILE A 35 8.13 0.39 0.13
N VAL A 36 8.78 0.52 1.30
CA VAL A 36 9.88 -0.33 1.73
C VAL A 36 9.51 -1.21 2.93
N GLY A 37 10.45 -2.05 3.38
CA GLY A 37 10.28 -3.00 4.48
C GLY A 37 9.89 -4.40 3.99
N TYR A 38 10.04 -5.41 4.83
CA TYR A 38 9.77 -6.83 4.61
C TYR A 38 10.54 -7.46 3.44
N GLY A 39 10.41 -6.94 2.23
CA GLY A 39 10.93 -7.54 1.00
C GLY A 39 12.37 -7.15 0.68
N PRO A 40 12.96 -7.74 -0.38
CA PRO A 40 14.40 -7.74 -0.61
C PRO A 40 14.92 -6.60 -1.49
N ASP A 41 14.03 -5.82 -2.18
CA ASP A 41 14.44 -4.87 -3.21
C ASP A 41 14.03 -3.41 -2.92
N PRO A 42 14.39 -2.82 -1.75
CA PRO A 42 13.91 -1.48 -1.39
C PRO A 42 14.37 -0.40 -2.39
N LEU A 43 15.61 -0.48 -2.89
CA LEU A 43 16.14 0.50 -3.83
C LEU A 43 15.48 0.35 -5.22
N GLY A 44 15.32 -0.89 -5.70
CA GLY A 44 14.68 -1.18 -6.97
C GLY A 44 13.23 -0.66 -7.02
N VAL A 45 12.46 -0.86 -5.94
CA VAL A 45 11.08 -0.36 -5.82
C VAL A 45 11.04 1.16 -5.86
N ILE A 46 11.91 1.84 -5.12
CA ILE A 46 11.99 3.30 -5.12
C ILE A 46 12.30 3.83 -6.52
N ASP A 47 13.33 3.29 -7.18
CA ASP A 47 13.74 3.70 -8.52
C ASP A 47 12.60 3.46 -9.54
N ARG A 48 11.91 2.34 -9.42
CA ARG A 48 10.79 1.99 -10.29
C ARG A 48 9.62 2.96 -10.16
N LEU A 49 9.24 3.31 -8.92
CA LEU A 49 8.18 4.30 -8.66
C LEU A 49 8.54 5.69 -9.17
N GLN A 50 9.80 6.10 -9.01
CA GLN A 50 10.29 7.37 -9.55
C GLN A 50 10.25 7.39 -11.08
N SER A 51 10.63 6.29 -11.74
CA SER A 51 10.64 6.18 -13.21
C SER A 51 9.25 6.37 -13.82
N VAL A 52 8.20 5.87 -13.16
CA VAL A 52 6.80 6.02 -13.58
C VAL A 52 6.13 7.27 -13.01
N LYS A 53 6.87 8.13 -12.31
CA LYS A 53 6.40 9.38 -11.68
C LYS A 53 5.19 9.18 -10.76
N ALA A 54 5.17 8.06 -10.04
CA ALA A 54 4.13 7.78 -9.05
C ALA A 54 4.14 8.85 -7.94
N ARG A 55 2.95 9.21 -7.47
CA ARG A 55 2.80 10.09 -6.30
C ARG A 55 2.54 9.22 -5.08
N ALA A 56 3.28 9.43 -4.01
CA ALA A 56 3.17 8.62 -2.81
C ALA A 56 2.91 9.45 -1.56
N VAL A 57 2.32 8.81 -0.55
CA VAL A 57 2.34 9.25 0.84
C VAL A 57 3.24 8.31 1.63
N ARG A 58 3.65 8.74 2.83
CA ARG A 58 4.56 7.99 3.69
C ARG A 58 3.80 7.00 4.55
N GLY A 59 4.23 5.74 4.56
CA GLY A 59 3.78 4.72 5.51
C GLY A 59 4.67 4.64 6.75
N ASN A 60 4.31 3.76 7.68
CA ASN A 60 5.09 3.57 8.92
C ASN A 60 6.42 2.86 8.67
N HIS A 61 6.50 1.94 7.71
CA HIS A 61 7.77 1.32 7.33
C HIS A 61 8.70 2.33 6.64
N ASP A 62 8.17 3.22 5.83
CA ASP A 62 8.96 4.31 5.21
C ASP A 62 9.48 5.27 6.29
N GLN A 63 8.66 5.59 7.29
CA GLN A 63 9.05 6.46 8.41
C GLN A 63 10.11 5.79 9.29
N ALA A 64 10.03 4.49 9.52
CA ALA A 64 11.01 3.76 10.31
C ALA A 64 12.44 3.83 9.73
N MET A 65 12.58 4.07 8.42
CA MET A 65 13.88 4.33 7.78
C MET A 65 14.45 5.71 8.15
N LEU A 66 13.62 6.63 8.59
CA LEU A 66 14.00 8.01 8.96
C LEU A 66 14.09 8.18 10.48
N ASP A 67 13.37 7.36 11.22
CA ASP A 67 13.33 7.33 12.68
C ASP A 67 13.44 5.88 13.17
N PRO A 68 14.68 5.35 13.31
CA PRO A 68 14.89 3.98 13.73
C PRO A 68 14.35 3.63 15.14
N GLY A 69 14.03 4.63 15.97
CA GLY A 69 13.36 4.41 17.26
C GLY A 69 11.97 3.76 17.10
N MET A 70 11.32 3.92 15.96
CA MET A 70 10.05 3.26 15.67
C MET A 70 10.15 1.74 15.56
N LEU A 71 11.34 1.19 15.35
CA LEU A 71 11.52 -0.28 15.27
C LEU A 71 11.18 -1.00 16.58
N GLU A 72 11.17 -0.28 17.69
CA GLU A 72 10.74 -0.81 19.00
C GLU A 72 9.22 -1.11 19.05
N LEU A 73 8.45 -0.47 18.17
CA LEU A 73 7.00 -0.67 18.04
C LEU A 73 6.64 -1.83 17.10
N PHE A 74 7.62 -2.36 16.36
CA PHE A 74 7.40 -3.42 15.40
C PHE A 74 7.46 -4.80 16.07
N ASN A 75 6.74 -5.77 15.51
CA ASN A 75 6.97 -7.16 15.91
C ASN A 75 8.41 -7.58 15.52
N PRO A 76 8.97 -8.63 16.16
CA PRO A 76 10.37 -9.01 15.97
C PRO A 76 10.80 -9.27 14.52
N GLN A 77 9.92 -9.87 13.70
CA GLN A 77 10.19 -10.17 12.29
C GLN A 77 10.20 -8.89 11.46
N ALA A 78 9.19 -8.03 11.63
CA ALA A 78 9.13 -6.74 10.97
C ALA A 78 10.32 -5.85 11.35
N ALA A 79 10.71 -5.84 12.64
CA ALA A 79 11.87 -5.09 13.12
C ALA A 79 13.18 -5.61 12.51
N ALA A 80 13.35 -6.95 12.39
CA ALA A 80 14.52 -7.54 11.76
C ALA A 80 14.62 -7.18 10.27
N ALA A 81 13.50 -7.29 9.54
CA ALA A 81 13.45 -6.90 8.14
C ALA A 81 13.72 -5.40 7.94
N ALA A 82 13.15 -4.55 8.81
CA ALA A 82 13.36 -3.11 8.74
C ALA A 82 14.81 -2.69 9.06
N ARG A 83 15.50 -3.37 10.00
CA ARG A 83 16.94 -3.14 10.24
C ARG A 83 17.76 -3.48 9.01
N TRP A 84 17.53 -4.64 8.40
CA TRP A 84 18.20 -5.01 7.17
C TRP A 84 17.91 -3.97 6.04
N THR A 85 16.65 -3.56 5.89
CA THR A 85 16.29 -2.53 4.92
C THR A 85 17.09 -1.24 5.17
N LEU A 86 17.19 -0.79 6.44
CA LEU A 86 17.92 0.40 6.81
C LEU A 86 19.42 0.30 6.45
N ASP A 87 20.03 -0.88 6.65
CA ASP A 87 21.44 -1.12 6.34
C ASP A 87 21.77 -1.01 4.84
N VAL A 88 20.79 -1.27 3.96
CA VAL A 88 20.98 -1.19 2.50
C VAL A 88 20.50 0.14 1.89
N MET A 89 19.82 1.00 2.68
CA MET A 89 19.34 2.30 2.19
C MET A 89 20.48 3.26 1.87
N THR A 90 20.35 3.97 0.76
CA THR A 90 21.28 5.02 0.37
C THR A 90 20.83 6.39 0.87
N PRO A 91 21.75 7.39 0.96
CA PRO A 91 21.33 8.76 1.26
C PRO A 91 20.30 9.33 0.27
N GLN A 92 20.32 8.88 -1.00
CA GLN A 92 19.35 9.30 -2.01
C GLN A 92 17.97 8.71 -1.74
N SER A 93 17.88 7.41 -1.45
CA SER A 93 16.62 6.75 -1.13
C SER A 93 16.01 7.27 0.17
N LEU A 94 16.83 7.54 1.19
CA LEU A 94 16.36 8.19 2.43
C LEU A 94 15.82 9.61 2.16
N ARG A 95 16.47 10.41 1.29
CA ARG A 95 15.93 11.72 0.89
C ARG A 95 14.60 11.60 0.16
N TYR A 96 14.44 10.58 -0.70
CA TYR A 96 13.16 10.31 -1.35
C TYR A 96 12.08 10.03 -0.33
N LEU A 97 12.27 9.07 0.59
CA LEU A 97 11.29 8.76 1.64
C LEU A 97 10.98 9.98 2.51
N ASN A 98 12.00 10.79 2.85
CA ASN A 98 11.79 12.01 3.64
C ASN A 98 10.98 13.09 2.90
N SER A 99 10.97 13.07 1.58
CA SER A 99 10.16 14.00 0.77
C SER A 99 8.67 13.64 0.71
N LEU A 100 8.30 12.42 1.10
CA LEU A 100 6.92 11.95 1.06
C LEU A 100 6.10 12.59 2.20
N PRO A 101 4.92 13.15 1.90
CA PRO A 101 4.04 13.68 2.93
C PRO A 101 3.31 12.56 3.67
N PHE A 102 2.88 12.80 4.92
CA PHE A 102 2.02 11.86 5.67
C PHE A 102 0.60 11.78 5.11
N TYR A 103 0.16 12.79 4.39
CA TYR A 103 -1.12 12.79 3.69
C TYR A 103 -1.01 13.57 2.38
N GLY A 104 -1.84 13.20 1.42
CA GLY A 104 -1.95 13.86 0.13
C GLY A 104 -3.37 14.24 -0.23
N ARG A 105 -3.52 15.00 -1.32
CA ARG A 105 -4.81 15.34 -1.92
C ARG A 105 -4.76 15.23 -3.42
N ILE A 106 -5.88 14.79 -3.99
CA ILE A 106 -6.16 14.89 -5.43
C ILE A 106 -7.60 15.38 -5.61
N GLY A 107 -7.75 16.65 -5.99
CA GLY A 107 -9.06 17.30 -5.98
C GLY A 107 -9.72 17.24 -4.60
N ARG A 108 -10.90 16.61 -4.52
CA ARG A 108 -11.69 16.45 -3.28
C ARG A 108 -11.36 15.16 -2.50
N HIS A 109 -10.34 14.42 -2.91
CA HIS A 109 -9.99 13.12 -2.35
C HIS A 109 -8.76 13.23 -1.47
N ARG A 110 -8.70 12.42 -0.41
CA ARG A 110 -7.57 12.33 0.51
C ARG A 110 -6.79 11.05 0.27
N LEU A 111 -5.48 11.12 0.50
CA LEU A 111 -4.56 9.98 0.48
C LEU A 111 -3.85 9.92 1.82
N VAL A 112 -3.85 8.76 2.44
CA VAL A 112 -3.14 8.49 3.70
C VAL A 112 -2.67 7.04 3.68
N HIS A 113 -1.75 6.68 4.56
CA HIS A 113 -1.41 5.27 4.71
C HIS A 113 -2.36 4.55 5.68
N GLY A 114 -2.50 5.04 6.91
CA GLY A 114 -3.47 4.53 7.89
C GLY A 114 -4.73 5.40 7.97
N SER A 115 -5.23 5.64 9.18
CA SER A 115 -6.39 6.48 9.43
C SER A 115 -6.14 7.96 9.12
N PRO A 116 -7.08 8.68 8.45
CA PRO A 116 -6.96 10.10 8.19
C PRO A 116 -7.15 10.99 9.44
N ARG A 117 -7.49 10.42 10.59
CA ARG A 117 -7.64 11.16 11.86
C ARG A 117 -6.31 11.74 12.34
N LYS A 118 -5.27 10.91 12.32
CA LYS A 118 -3.89 11.27 12.68
C LYS A 118 -2.93 10.52 11.76
N PRO A 119 -2.68 11.00 10.54
CA PRO A 119 -1.94 10.26 9.50
C PRO A 119 -0.53 9.82 9.90
N TYR A 120 0.09 10.52 10.87
CA TYR A 120 1.43 10.23 11.39
C TYR A 120 1.47 9.19 12.54
N ILE A 121 0.30 8.63 12.93
CA ILE A 121 0.19 7.55 13.94
C ILE A 121 -0.08 6.19 13.28
N TRP A 122 -0.60 6.20 12.04
CA TRP A 122 -0.94 5.00 11.26
C TRP A 122 -1.90 4.05 11.98
N GLU A 123 -2.93 4.63 12.62
CA GLU A 123 -4.01 3.85 13.21
C GLU A 123 -4.68 2.98 12.13
N TYR A 124 -4.90 1.70 12.42
CA TYR A 124 -5.63 0.79 11.54
C TYR A 124 -7.11 1.17 11.44
N ILE A 125 -7.71 0.89 10.28
CA ILE A 125 -9.16 0.94 10.06
C ILE A 125 -9.58 -0.52 9.82
N LEU A 126 -10.14 -1.16 10.86
CA LEU A 126 -10.38 -2.59 10.88
C LEU A 126 -11.86 -2.98 10.79
N ASP A 127 -12.77 -2.07 11.14
CA ASP A 127 -14.20 -2.35 11.22
C ASP A 127 -15.07 -1.19 10.74
N GLU A 128 -16.35 -1.49 10.51
CA GLU A 128 -17.35 -0.55 10.02
C GLU A 128 -17.61 0.63 10.98
N LEU A 129 -17.60 0.41 12.29
CA LEU A 129 -17.88 1.46 13.28
C LEU A 129 -16.78 2.52 13.23
N GLN A 130 -15.53 2.08 13.23
CA GLN A 130 -14.38 2.95 13.09
C GLN A 130 -14.40 3.71 11.75
N ALA A 131 -14.75 3.02 10.67
CA ALA A 131 -14.86 3.61 9.35
C ALA A 131 -15.98 4.66 9.29
N LEU A 132 -17.15 4.39 9.89
CA LEU A 132 -18.28 5.32 9.94
C LEU A 132 -17.94 6.60 10.71
N GLU A 133 -17.26 6.47 11.86
CA GLU A 133 -16.77 7.64 12.63
C GLU A 133 -15.84 8.55 11.82
N ILE A 134 -15.02 7.93 10.94
CA ILE A 134 -14.14 8.66 10.03
C ILE A 134 -14.95 9.34 8.94
N LEU A 135 -15.86 8.61 8.29
CA LEU A 135 -16.68 9.11 7.18
C LEU A 135 -17.49 10.34 7.55
N VAL A 136 -18.15 10.32 8.70
CA VAL A 136 -18.97 11.47 9.21
C VAL A 136 -18.14 12.76 9.29
N ARG A 137 -16.83 12.66 9.55
CA ARG A 137 -15.93 13.81 9.74
C ARG A 137 -14.98 14.03 8.56
N LEU A 138 -15.07 13.19 7.53
CA LEU A 138 -14.05 13.14 6.49
C LEU A 138 -13.91 14.45 5.70
N GLY A 139 -15.04 15.11 5.39
CA GLY A 139 -15.06 16.34 4.58
C GLY A 139 -14.40 16.17 3.18
N ALA A 140 -14.39 14.95 2.66
CA ALA A 140 -13.84 14.57 1.37
C ALA A 140 -14.77 13.56 0.69
N ARG A 141 -14.67 13.44 -0.65
CA ARG A 141 -15.47 12.45 -1.39
C ARG A 141 -14.96 11.04 -1.14
N TYR A 142 -13.65 10.83 -1.30
CA TYR A 142 -12.99 9.56 -1.01
C TYR A 142 -11.77 9.82 -0.12
N CYS A 143 -11.46 8.85 0.73
CA CYS A 143 -10.16 8.71 1.36
C CYS A 143 -9.58 7.36 0.94
N PHE A 144 -8.45 7.41 0.26
CA PHE A 144 -7.69 6.25 -0.14
C PHE A 144 -6.68 5.94 0.96
N PHE A 145 -6.66 4.68 1.44
CA PHE A 145 -5.79 4.26 2.54
C PHE A 145 -5.26 2.84 2.29
N GLY A 146 -4.25 2.40 3.04
CA GLY A 146 -3.60 1.09 2.96
C GLY A 146 -3.47 0.44 4.34
N HIS A 147 -2.26 0.00 4.68
CA HIS A 147 -1.82 -0.44 6.01
C HIS A 147 -2.40 -1.77 6.50
N THR A 148 -3.63 -2.11 6.18
CA THR A 148 -4.24 -3.38 6.58
C THR A 148 -3.87 -4.53 5.64
N HIS A 149 -3.44 -4.21 4.42
CA HIS A 149 -3.20 -5.13 3.30
C HIS A 149 -4.46 -5.89 2.82
N LEU A 150 -5.63 -5.39 3.19
CA LEU A 150 -6.92 -5.99 2.87
C LEU A 150 -7.70 -5.07 1.93
N PRO A 151 -8.10 -5.52 0.72
CA PRO A 151 -8.96 -4.70 -0.14
C PRO A 151 -10.33 -4.52 0.50
N ARG A 152 -10.77 -3.25 0.61
CA ARG A 152 -12.03 -2.87 1.30
C ARG A 152 -12.59 -1.57 0.73
N ILE A 153 -13.92 -1.48 0.75
CA ILE A 153 -14.64 -0.22 0.64
C ILE A 153 -15.54 -0.08 1.85
N PHE A 154 -15.43 1.05 2.55
CA PHE A 154 -16.38 1.43 3.59
C PHE A 154 -17.17 2.65 3.11
N THR A 155 -18.49 2.57 3.26
CA THR A 155 -19.44 3.64 3.01
C THR A 155 -20.34 3.83 4.21
N GLU A 156 -21.22 4.83 4.18
CA GLU A 156 -22.27 4.97 5.20
C GLU A 156 -23.26 3.79 5.22
N SER A 157 -23.30 3.00 4.14
CA SER A 157 -24.16 1.81 4.02
C SER A 157 -23.49 0.53 4.54
N GLY A 158 -22.23 0.59 4.95
CA GLY A 158 -21.46 -0.54 5.47
C GLY A 158 -20.17 -0.84 4.71
N GLU A 159 -19.55 -1.96 5.10
CA GLU A 159 -18.35 -2.52 4.47
C GLU A 159 -18.71 -3.34 3.24
N GLN A 160 -17.89 -3.21 2.21
CA GLN A 160 -17.89 -4.09 1.04
C GLN A 160 -16.51 -4.70 0.83
N ILE A 161 -16.45 -6.03 0.80
CA ILE A 161 -15.28 -6.80 0.39
C ILE A 161 -15.40 -6.98 -1.12
N PRO A 162 -14.46 -6.50 -1.93
CA PRO A 162 -14.55 -6.64 -3.37
C PRO A 162 -14.35 -8.09 -3.79
N GLU A 163 -15.23 -8.57 -4.66
CA GLU A 163 -15.15 -9.88 -5.31
C GLU A 163 -15.04 -9.69 -6.83
N GLY A 164 -14.09 -10.39 -7.46
CA GLY A 164 -13.86 -10.28 -8.91
C GLY A 164 -13.30 -8.92 -9.34
N THR A 165 -13.40 -8.65 -10.63
CA THR A 165 -12.82 -7.48 -11.31
C THR A 165 -13.88 -6.55 -11.91
N ASP A 166 -15.11 -6.62 -11.46
CA ASP A 166 -16.18 -5.72 -11.91
C ASP A 166 -16.07 -4.33 -11.29
N TRP A 167 -16.59 -3.33 -11.99
CA TRP A 167 -16.70 -2.00 -11.45
C TRP A 167 -17.76 -1.90 -10.35
N ILE A 168 -17.35 -1.44 -9.19
CA ILE A 168 -18.21 -1.17 -8.04
C ILE A 168 -18.56 0.31 -8.05
N GLU A 169 -19.84 0.63 -8.20
CA GLU A 169 -20.33 2.00 -8.09
C GLU A 169 -20.26 2.49 -6.66
N VAL A 170 -19.63 3.65 -6.45
CA VAL A 170 -19.45 4.27 -5.13
C VAL A 170 -20.00 5.71 -5.18
N PRO A 171 -21.32 5.91 -5.13
CA PRO A 171 -21.94 7.20 -5.33
C PRO A 171 -21.78 8.17 -4.17
N SER A 172 -21.52 7.68 -2.95
CA SER A 172 -21.35 8.45 -1.72
C SER A 172 -19.88 8.66 -1.35
N SER A 173 -19.64 9.26 -0.21
CA SER A 173 -18.31 9.29 0.40
C SER A 173 -17.87 7.89 0.81
N ALA A 174 -16.59 7.58 0.63
CA ALA A 174 -16.06 6.26 0.95
C ALA A 174 -14.61 6.31 1.42
N LEU A 175 -14.24 5.29 2.21
CA LEU A 175 -12.87 4.88 2.44
C LEU A 175 -12.58 3.71 1.53
N VAL A 176 -11.46 3.74 0.79
CA VAL A 176 -11.08 2.71 -0.17
C VAL A 176 -9.66 2.26 0.10
N ASN A 177 -9.50 0.96 0.37
CA ASN A 177 -8.20 0.31 0.51
C ASN A 177 -8.00 -0.62 -0.68
N PRO A 178 -6.95 -0.45 -1.49
CA PRO A 178 -6.71 -1.28 -2.68
C PRO A 178 -6.20 -2.69 -2.35
N GLY A 179 -5.88 -2.99 -1.09
CA GLY A 179 -5.09 -4.14 -0.69
C GLY A 179 -3.59 -3.85 -0.78
N SER A 180 -2.79 -4.90 -0.82
CA SER A 180 -1.32 -4.80 -0.86
C SER A 180 -0.77 -5.32 -2.19
N VAL A 181 0.17 -4.57 -2.77
CA VAL A 181 0.96 -5.05 -3.91
C VAL A 181 1.95 -6.13 -3.48
N GLY A 182 2.73 -5.86 -2.43
CA GLY A 182 3.89 -6.70 -2.09
C GLY A 182 3.64 -7.80 -1.08
N GLN A 183 2.60 -7.67 -0.24
CA GLN A 183 2.32 -8.63 0.83
C GLN A 183 0.82 -8.69 1.16
N PRO A 184 -0.03 -9.22 0.26
CA PRO A 184 -1.45 -9.42 0.53
C PRO A 184 -1.70 -10.28 1.77
N ARG A 185 -2.79 -9.98 2.53
CA ARG A 185 -3.13 -10.67 3.80
C ARG A 185 -4.56 -11.19 3.85
N ASP A 186 -5.18 -11.40 2.72
CA ASP A 186 -6.56 -11.86 2.57
C ASP A 186 -6.68 -13.31 2.06
N GLY A 187 -5.56 -14.05 2.07
CA GLY A 187 -5.51 -15.43 1.62
C GLY A 187 -5.28 -15.60 0.12
N ASN A 188 -5.23 -14.49 -0.64
CA ASN A 188 -4.86 -14.50 -2.06
C ASN A 188 -3.42 -14.00 -2.21
N PRO A 189 -2.47 -14.80 -2.74
CA PRO A 189 -1.08 -14.40 -2.90
C PRO A 189 -0.82 -13.40 -4.04
N ASP A 190 -1.78 -13.20 -4.95
CA ASP A 190 -1.63 -12.30 -6.08
C ASP A 190 -1.58 -10.84 -5.63
N ALA A 191 -0.70 -10.05 -6.24
CA ALA A 191 -0.56 -8.62 -5.96
C ALA A 191 -1.89 -7.89 -6.18
N ALA A 192 -2.30 -7.07 -5.21
CA ALA A 192 -3.56 -6.33 -5.26
C ALA A 192 -3.34 -4.85 -5.57
N PHE A 193 -4.21 -4.29 -6.41
CA PHE A 193 -4.33 -2.86 -6.64
C PHE A 193 -5.77 -2.49 -7.00
N ALA A 194 -6.08 -1.20 -7.06
CA ALA A 194 -7.39 -0.75 -7.51
C ALA A 194 -7.29 0.35 -8.57
N VAL A 195 -8.29 0.43 -9.44
CA VAL A 195 -8.50 1.53 -10.39
C VAL A 195 -9.75 2.30 -10.00
N VAL A 196 -9.61 3.62 -9.85
CA VAL A 196 -10.72 4.52 -9.52
C VAL A 196 -11.03 5.40 -10.73
N ASP A 197 -12.28 5.41 -11.19
CA ASP A 197 -12.74 6.39 -12.16
C ASP A 197 -13.51 7.51 -11.46
N LEU A 198 -12.89 8.69 -11.38
CA LEU A 198 -13.51 9.86 -10.77
C LEU A 198 -14.57 10.54 -11.65
N GLY A 199 -14.62 10.22 -12.94
CA GLY A 199 -15.65 10.69 -13.87
C GLY A 199 -16.95 9.89 -13.73
N ARG A 200 -16.80 8.59 -13.57
CA ARG A 200 -17.84 7.65 -13.15
C ARG A 200 -17.45 7.24 -11.73
N PRO A 201 -18.22 7.59 -10.67
CA PRO A 201 -17.79 7.33 -9.29
C PRO A 201 -17.77 5.82 -8.98
N ALA A 202 -16.76 5.12 -9.48
CA ALA A 202 -16.62 3.68 -9.42
C ALA A 202 -15.18 3.26 -9.14
N VAL A 203 -15.02 2.12 -8.49
CA VAL A 203 -13.74 1.48 -8.14
C VAL A 203 -13.74 0.07 -8.71
N ARG A 204 -12.59 -0.36 -9.26
CA ARG A 204 -12.37 -1.73 -9.71
C ARG A 204 -11.12 -2.26 -9.03
N PHE A 205 -11.20 -3.44 -8.45
CA PHE A 205 -10.09 -4.12 -7.83
C PHE A 205 -9.49 -5.15 -8.77
N GLU A 206 -8.18 -5.30 -8.72
CA GLU A 206 -7.43 -6.19 -9.60
C GLU A 206 -6.49 -7.07 -8.78
N ARG A 207 -6.24 -8.26 -9.32
CA ARG A 207 -5.26 -9.20 -8.81
C ARG A 207 -4.32 -9.61 -9.93
N VAL A 208 -3.03 -9.56 -9.67
CA VAL A 208 -2.01 -9.87 -10.66
C VAL A 208 -1.06 -10.92 -10.10
N PRO A 209 -0.99 -12.10 -10.72
CA PRO A 209 0.04 -13.08 -10.36
C PRO A 209 1.42 -12.51 -10.69
N TYR A 210 2.40 -12.82 -9.83
CA TYR A 210 3.79 -12.43 -10.02
C TYR A 210 4.73 -13.58 -9.65
N ASP A 211 6.02 -13.44 -9.94
CA ASP A 211 7.03 -14.47 -9.64
C ASP A 211 7.37 -14.47 -8.13
N ILE A 212 6.49 -15.08 -7.34
CA ILE A 212 6.65 -15.26 -5.90
C ILE A 212 7.94 -16.04 -5.59
N ALA A 213 8.29 -17.04 -6.41
CA ALA A 213 9.46 -17.88 -6.17
C ALA A 213 10.75 -17.05 -6.24
N THR A 214 10.87 -16.16 -7.20
CA THR A 214 12.01 -15.24 -7.31
C THR A 214 12.09 -14.31 -6.09
N THR A 215 10.97 -13.69 -5.66
CA THR A 215 10.97 -12.85 -4.46
C THR A 215 11.38 -13.64 -3.22
N GLN A 216 10.85 -14.86 -3.03
CA GLN A 216 11.21 -15.74 -1.92
C GLN A 216 12.71 -16.11 -1.94
N ALA A 217 13.24 -16.42 -3.11
CA ALA A 217 14.67 -16.74 -3.25
C ALA A 217 15.56 -15.54 -2.87
N LYS A 218 15.18 -14.32 -3.28
CA LYS A 218 15.89 -13.09 -2.91
C LYS A 218 15.83 -12.83 -1.40
N ILE A 219 14.65 -12.97 -0.77
CA ILE A 219 14.47 -12.83 0.69
C ILE A 219 15.47 -13.74 1.44
N ARG A 220 15.54 -15.03 1.04
CA ARG A 220 16.46 -16.01 1.63
C ARG A 220 17.92 -15.66 1.36
N ALA A 221 18.24 -15.24 0.15
CA ALA A 221 19.61 -14.92 -0.27
C ALA A 221 20.21 -13.76 0.54
N VAL A 222 19.39 -12.79 0.96
CA VAL A 222 19.85 -11.63 1.75
C VAL A 222 19.71 -11.86 3.27
N GLY A 223 19.23 -13.02 3.71
CA GLY A 223 19.11 -13.37 5.12
C GLY A 223 17.96 -12.70 5.87
N LEU A 224 16.94 -12.26 5.18
CA LEU A 224 15.70 -11.79 5.80
C LEU A 224 14.95 -12.95 6.50
N PRO A 225 14.08 -12.68 7.50
CA PRO A 225 13.35 -13.73 8.19
C PRO A 225 12.58 -14.65 7.24
N GLU A 226 12.69 -15.97 7.41
CA GLU A 226 12.04 -16.97 6.54
C GLU A 226 10.52 -16.81 6.48
N VAL A 227 9.90 -16.32 7.54
CA VAL A 227 8.46 -16.05 7.57
C VAL A 227 8.05 -15.03 6.51
N GLU A 228 8.91 -14.08 6.16
CA GLU A 228 8.62 -13.09 5.11
C GLU A 228 8.61 -13.73 3.70
N ALA A 229 9.40 -14.77 3.49
CA ALA A 229 9.34 -15.56 2.26
C ALA A 229 8.12 -16.49 2.25
N ALA A 230 7.92 -17.25 3.35
CA ALA A 230 6.88 -18.27 3.40
C ALA A 230 5.47 -17.69 3.23
N ARG A 231 5.19 -16.53 3.84
CA ARG A 231 3.86 -15.91 3.85
C ARG A 231 3.40 -15.40 2.48
N LEU A 232 4.32 -15.07 1.56
CA LEU A 232 3.96 -14.55 0.23
C LEU A 232 3.10 -15.54 -0.55
N ALA A 233 3.46 -16.82 -0.54
CA ALA A 233 2.70 -17.87 -1.24
C ALA A 233 1.35 -18.18 -0.58
N LEU A 234 1.10 -17.68 0.61
CA LEU A 234 -0.13 -17.93 1.37
C LEU A 234 -1.07 -16.71 1.37
N GLY A 235 -0.63 -15.56 0.88
CA GLY A 235 -1.38 -14.32 0.99
C GLY A 235 -1.61 -13.89 2.45
N ARG A 236 -0.56 -13.95 3.33
CA ARG A 236 -0.67 -13.73 4.78
C ARG A 236 0.38 -12.77 5.32
#